data_c312631f2b79296b2e187b7f3c06fe07
#
_entry.id   c312631f2b79296b2e187b7f3c06fe07
#
_cell.length_a   1.000
_cell.length_b   1.000
_cell.length_c   1.000
_cell.angle_alpha   90.00
_cell.angle_beta   90.00
_cell.angle_gamma   90.00
#
_symmetry.space_group_name_H-M   'P 1'
#
loop_
_entity.id
_entity.type
_entity.pdbx_description
1 polymer ?
#
loop_
_entity_poly.entity_id
_entity_poly.type
_entity_poly.pdbx_seq_one_letter_code
_entity_poly.pdbx_strand_id
1 'polypeptide(L)'
;MPLLKDDHYTIEDIYALPEGKRAELIDGQIYDMAPPSYQHQRLVMELSSTLRNYIKSKGGPCEVLPAPFAVFLNQDDYNYVEPDISVICD
;
A
#
# COMPACT_ATOMS: atom_id res chain seq x y z
N MET A 1 6.04 12.87 4.74
CA MET A 1 6.98 13.46 5.71
C MET A 1 7.07 12.58 6.94
N PRO A 2 8.27 12.18 7.35
CA PRO A 2 8.39 11.32 8.53
C PRO A 2 8.17 12.12 9.82
N LEU A 3 7.64 11.45 10.82
CA LEU A 3 7.50 12.02 12.15
C LEU A 3 8.83 11.87 12.88
N LEU A 4 9.15 12.87 13.72
CA LEU A 4 10.40 12.85 14.47
C LEU A 4 10.20 12.08 15.77
N LYS A 5 11.11 11.14 16.03
CA LYS A 5 11.10 10.34 17.22
C LYS A 5 12.47 9.72 17.41
N ASP A 6 12.96 9.65 18.63
CA ASP A 6 14.26 9.05 18.91
C ASP A 6 14.28 7.56 18.59
N ASP A 7 13.17 6.88 18.92
CA ASP A 7 13.02 5.46 18.63
C ASP A 7 12.29 5.26 17.32
N HIS A 8 12.35 4.03 16.82
CA HIS A 8 11.58 3.65 15.65
C HIS A 8 10.12 3.45 16.02
N TYR A 9 9.24 3.83 15.10
CA TYR A 9 7.83 3.46 15.19
C TYR A 9 7.66 2.02 14.73
N THR A 10 6.53 1.44 15.09
CA THR A 10 6.22 0.05 14.75
C THR A 10 4.86 -0.03 14.08
N ILE A 11 4.53 -1.23 13.61
CA ILE A 11 3.22 -1.51 13.01
C ILE A 11 2.09 -1.17 13.97
N GLU A 12 2.29 -1.36 15.27
CA GLU A 12 1.26 -1.01 16.24
C GLU A 12 0.98 0.49 16.25
N ASP A 13 1.99 1.31 16.00
CA ASP A 13 1.78 2.75 15.88
C ASP A 13 0.89 3.09 14.67
N ILE A 14 1.02 2.31 13.59
CA ILE A 14 0.15 2.48 12.43
C ILE A 14 -1.29 2.13 12.81
N TYR A 15 -1.49 1.03 13.51
CA TYR A 15 -2.83 0.61 13.93
C TYR A 15 -3.46 1.58 14.92
N ALA A 16 -2.65 2.34 15.63
CA ALA A 16 -3.13 3.30 16.61
C ALA A 16 -3.51 4.65 16.01
N LEU A 17 -3.31 4.84 14.70
CA LEU A 17 -3.68 6.08 14.04
C LEU A 17 -5.18 6.30 14.11
N PRO A 18 -5.61 7.59 14.17
CA PRO A 18 -7.04 7.88 14.17
C PRO A 18 -7.73 7.34 12.92
N GLU A 19 -9.02 7.03 13.05
CA GLU A 19 -9.82 6.58 11.93
C GLU A 19 -9.74 7.59 10.78
N GLY A 20 -9.59 7.08 9.56
CA GLY A 20 -9.48 7.91 8.38
C GLY A 20 -8.06 8.36 8.06
N LYS A 21 -7.11 8.10 8.96
CA LYS A 21 -5.71 8.42 8.70
C LYS A 21 -5.01 7.20 8.12
N ARG A 22 -4.22 7.43 7.08
CA ARG A 22 -3.41 6.38 6.47
C ARG A 22 -1.96 6.82 6.43
N ALA A 23 -1.06 5.89 6.68
CA ALA A 23 0.37 6.15 6.64
C ALA A 23 1.11 4.87 6.29
N GLU A 24 2.32 5.05 5.77
CA GLU A 24 3.24 3.94 5.54
C GLU A 24 4.34 3.98 6.59
N LEU A 25 4.90 2.82 6.86
CA LEU A 25 6.00 2.67 7.81
C LEU A 25 7.17 2.06 7.04
N ILE A 26 8.28 2.77 6.98
CA ILE A 26 9.46 2.32 6.24
C ILE A 26 10.66 2.47 7.16
N ASP A 27 11.27 1.35 7.50
CA ASP A 27 12.41 1.30 8.41
C ASP A 27 12.16 2.07 9.70
N GLY A 28 10.94 1.93 10.24
CA GLY A 28 10.57 2.55 11.51
C GLY A 28 10.19 4.02 11.41
N GLN A 29 10.11 4.59 10.21
CA GLN A 29 9.71 5.98 10.02
C GLN A 29 8.31 6.03 9.41
N ILE A 30 7.47 6.92 9.93
CA ILE A 30 6.08 7.05 9.47
C ILE A 30 5.98 8.14 8.42
N TYR A 31 5.37 7.81 7.29
CA TYR A 31 5.12 8.72 6.19
C TYR A 31 3.60 8.83 5.96
N ASP A 32 3.05 10.00 6.22
CA ASP A 32 1.63 10.23 6.03
C ASP A 32 1.24 10.10 4.57
N MET A 33 0.07 9.51 4.31
CA MET A 33 -0.46 9.37 2.97
C MET A 33 -1.56 10.40 2.74
N ALA A 34 -1.44 11.16 1.66
CA ALA A 34 -2.45 12.12 1.28
C ALA A 34 -3.61 11.41 0.58
N PRO A 35 -4.84 11.96 0.66
CA PRO A 35 -5.95 11.43 -0.12
C PRO A 35 -5.63 11.49 -1.61
N PRO A 36 -6.00 10.48 -2.39
CA PRO A 36 -5.70 10.47 -3.82
C PRO A 36 -6.58 11.45 -4.58
N SER A 37 -6.05 11.96 -5.69
CA SER A 37 -6.80 12.82 -6.59
C SER A 37 -7.72 12.00 -7.50
N TYR A 38 -8.64 12.69 -8.16
CA TYR A 38 -9.48 12.05 -9.17
C TYR A 38 -8.62 11.43 -10.28
N GLN A 39 -7.63 12.16 -10.78
CA GLN A 39 -6.78 11.65 -11.84
C GLN A 39 -5.96 10.44 -11.39
N HIS A 40 -5.47 10.46 -10.16
CA HIS A 40 -4.74 9.33 -9.61
C HIS A 40 -5.63 8.09 -9.59
N GLN A 41 -6.87 8.22 -9.10
CA GLN A 41 -7.80 7.10 -9.03
C GLN A 41 -8.17 6.59 -10.41
N ARG A 42 -8.32 7.49 -11.37
CA ARG A 42 -8.62 7.11 -12.74
C ARG A 42 -7.49 6.28 -13.34
N LEU A 43 -6.23 6.70 -13.12
CA LEU A 43 -5.08 5.94 -13.59
C LEU A 43 -4.99 4.58 -12.92
N VAL A 44 -5.28 4.52 -11.61
CA VAL A 44 -5.28 3.24 -10.89
C VAL A 44 -6.29 2.29 -11.52
N MET A 45 -7.48 2.76 -11.85
CA MET A 45 -8.50 1.93 -12.47
C MET A 45 -8.07 1.47 -13.87
N GLU A 46 -7.52 2.37 -14.67
CA GLU A 46 -7.07 2.02 -16.02
C GLU A 46 -5.95 0.97 -15.99
N LEU A 47 -4.95 1.19 -15.16
CA LEU A 47 -3.83 0.25 -15.05
C LEU A 47 -4.27 -1.07 -14.45
N SER A 48 -5.12 -1.04 -13.43
CA SER A 48 -5.62 -2.27 -12.80
C SER A 48 -6.42 -3.10 -13.80
N SER A 49 -7.27 -2.44 -14.60
CA SER A 49 -8.07 -3.13 -15.61
C SER A 49 -7.19 -3.75 -16.68
N THR A 50 -6.19 -3.02 -17.14
CA THR A 50 -5.26 -3.50 -18.16
C THR A 50 -4.48 -4.72 -17.64
N LEU A 51 -3.96 -4.63 -16.43
CA LEU A 51 -3.23 -5.73 -15.82
C LEU A 51 -4.13 -6.96 -15.63
N ARG A 52 -5.33 -6.73 -15.12
CA ARG A 52 -6.27 -7.82 -14.89
C ARG A 52 -6.63 -8.53 -16.19
N ASN A 53 -6.94 -7.75 -17.23
CA ASN A 53 -7.30 -8.31 -18.51
C ASN A 53 -6.15 -9.11 -19.12
N TYR A 54 -4.93 -8.61 -18.99
CA TYR A 54 -3.75 -9.32 -19.47
C TYR A 54 -3.58 -10.66 -18.75
N ILE A 55 -3.68 -10.64 -17.43
CA ILE A 55 -3.52 -11.85 -16.63
C ILE A 55 -4.58 -12.88 -16.99
N LYS A 56 -5.83 -12.45 -17.13
CA LYS A 56 -6.92 -13.36 -17.50
C LYS A 56 -6.73 -13.92 -18.89
N SER A 57 -6.24 -13.12 -19.82
CA SER A 57 -6.01 -13.58 -21.19
C SER A 57 -4.93 -14.66 -21.28
N LYS A 58 -4.00 -14.66 -20.31
CA LYS A 58 -2.93 -15.64 -20.25
C LYS A 58 -3.27 -16.84 -19.36
N GLY A 59 -4.41 -16.79 -18.69
CA GLY A 59 -4.81 -17.87 -17.77
C GLY A 59 -3.93 -17.97 -16.54
N GLY A 60 -3.25 -16.89 -16.17
CA GLY A 60 -2.36 -16.89 -15.03
C GLY A 60 -3.06 -16.84 -13.69
N PRO A 61 -2.38 -17.19 -12.61
CA PRO A 61 -2.97 -17.24 -11.27
C PRO A 61 -2.91 -15.92 -10.52
N CYS A 62 -2.29 -14.89 -11.10
CA CYS A 62 -2.06 -13.64 -10.39
C CYS A 62 -3.34 -12.82 -10.25
N GLU A 63 -3.41 -12.06 -9.17
CA GLU A 63 -4.54 -11.16 -8.92
C GLU A 63 -4.04 -9.73 -8.78
N VAL A 64 -4.84 -8.79 -9.26
CA VAL A 64 -4.55 -7.35 -9.18
C VAL A 64 -5.39 -6.77 -8.07
N LEU A 65 -4.74 -6.12 -7.11
CA LEU A 65 -5.39 -5.55 -5.95
C LEU A 65 -5.02 -4.08 -5.80
N PRO A 66 -5.94 -3.16 -6.11
CA PRO A 66 -5.68 -1.74 -5.86
C PRO A 66 -5.77 -1.41 -4.37
N ALA A 67 -5.16 -0.29 -4.00
CA ALA A 67 -5.20 0.19 -2.63
C ALA A 67 -6.65 0.44 -2.18
N PRO A 68 -6.92 0.35 -0.87
CA PRO A 68 -5.97 0.09 0.20
C PRO A 68 -5.73 -1.42 0.39
N PHE A 69 -4.48 -1.80 0.41
CA PHE A 69 -4.11 -3.18 0.65
C PHE A 69 -2.73 -3.18 1.32
N ALA A 70 -2.70 -3.65 2.56
CA ALA A 70 -1.48 -3.59 3.36
C ALA A 70 -0.48 -4.67 2.94
N VAL A 71 0.77 -4.27 2.81
CA VAL A 71 1.87 -5.19 2.53
C VAL A 71 2.91 -5.05 3.64
N PHE A 72 3.26 -6.18 4.25
CA PHE A 72 4.22 -6.22 5.34
C PHE A 72 5.55 -6.68 4.79
N LEU A 73 6.45 -5.72 4.60
CA LEU A 73 7.77 -6.02 4.04
C LEU A 73 8.68 -6.59 5.12
N ASN A 74 9.59 -7.48 4.69
CA ASN A 74 10.64 -8.04 5.54
C ASN A 74 10.14 -8.83 6.76
N GLN A 75 8.84 -9.00 6.93
CA GLN A 75 8.26 -9.75 8.06
C GLN A 75 8.76 -9.23 9.42
N ASP A 76 9.00 -7.92 9.52
CA ASP A 76 9.39 -7.29 10.77
C ASP A 76 8.30 -6.32 11.24
N ASP A 77 8.55 -5.63 12.36
CA ASP A 77 7.59 -4.69 12.92
C ASP A 77 7.79 -3.27 12.43
N TYR A 78 8.69 -3.06 11.48
CA TYR A 78 9.13 -1.71 11.11
C TYR A 78 8.81 -1.34 9.67
N ASN A 79 8.11 -2.21 8.96
CA ASN A 79 7.79 -1.95 7.55
C ASN A 79 6.35 -2.35 7.24
N TYR A 80 5.58 -1.38 6.72
CA TYR A 80 4.18 -1.55 6.39
C TYR A 80 3.85 -0.54 5.31
N VAL A 81 3.47 -1.01 4.14
CA VAL A 81 3.17 -0.11 3.02
C VAL A 81 1.82 -0.44 2.43
N GLU A 82 1.24 0.54 1.73
CA GLU A 82 -0.02 0.38 1.00
C GLU A 82 0.20 0.84 -0.44
N PRO A 83 0.77 -0.03 -1.27
CA PRO A 83 1.01 0.33 -2.68
C PRO A 83 -0.29 0.68 -3.40
N ASP A 84 -0.20 1.55 -4.40
CA ASP A 84 -1.37 1.93 -5.18
C ASP A 84 -1.97 0.73 -5.90
N ILE A 85 -1.13 -0.15 -6.44
CA ILE A 85 -1.55 -1.36 -7.12
C ILE A 85 -0.59 -2.46 -6.73
N SER A 86 -1.14 -3.61 -6.35
CA SER A 86 -0.35 -4.80 -6.04
C SER A 86 -0.76 -5.92 -6.98
N VAL A 87 0.21 -6.71 -7.41
CA VAL A 87 -0.06 -7.92 -8.18
C VAL A 87 0.47 -9.09 -7.36
N ILE A 88 -0.42 -9.96 -6.97
CA ILE A 88 -0.10 -11.09 -6.12
C ILE A 88 -0.20 -12.36 -6.94
N CYS A 89 0.90 -13.06 -7.02
CA CYS A 89 1.00 -14.31 -7.77
C CYS A 89 1.37 -15.43 -6.81
N ASP A 90 0.54 -16.43 -6.74
CA ASP A 90 0.78 -17.48 -5.77
C ASP A 90 0.42 -18.83 -6.32
#